data_ccf398e20a195ffc10dd425175275f31
#
_entry.id   ccf398e20a195ffc10dd425175275f31
#
_cell.length_a   1.000
_cell.length_b   1.000
_cell.length_c   1.000
_cell.angle_alpha   90.00
_cell.angle_beta   90.00
_cell.angle_gamma   90.00
#
_symmetry.space_group_name_H-M   'P 1'
#
loop_
_entity.id
_entity.type
_entity.pdbx_description
1 polymer ?
#
loop_
_entity_poly.entity_id
_entity_poly.type
_entity_poly.pdbx_seq_one_letter_code
_entity_poly.pdbx_strand_id
1 'polypeptide(L)'
;MIFDTHTHLNVEEFAGREEEELALAAEMGVTRMNIVGFDTPTIERALELTDEYEQLYATIGWHPTEAGTYTDEVEAYLLEKLKHPKVVALGEIGLDYHWMTAPKEVQEQVFRRQIQLSKDLNLPFVVHTRDALEDTYEIIKSEGVGPRGGIMHSFSGSLEWAEKFVELGMTISFSGVVTFKKATDIQEAARELPLDKILVETDAPYLAPVPKRGRENKTAYTRYVVDFIADLRGMTTEELAAITTANAERIFGLDSK
;
A
#
# COMPACT_ATOMS: atom_id res chain seq x y z
N MET A 1 8.33 13.21 11.05
CA MET A 1 6.98 12.98 10.45
C MET A 1 7.09 11.75 9.56
N ILE A 2 6.20 10.79 9.74
CA ILE A 2 6.14 9.53 8.98
C ILE A 2 4.76 9.44 8.33
N PHE A 3 4.71 8.94 7.09
CA PHE A 3 3.50 8.61 6.37
C PHE A 3 3.38 7.08 6.28
N ASP A 4 2.38 6.48 6.92
CA ASP A 4 2.00 5.08 6.70
C ASP A 4 1.24 4.97 5.39
N THR A 5 1.87 4.41 4.36
CA THR A 5 1.28 4.42 3.01
C THR A 5 0.25 3.31 2.77
N HIS A 6 0.07 2.38 3.73
CA HIS A 6 -0.90 1.29 3.60
C HIS A 6 -1.29 0.72 4.97
N THR A 7 -2.51 1.00 5.41
CA THR A 7 -3.09 0.46 6.65
C THR A 7 -4.58 0.19 6.49
N HIS A 8 -5.13 -0.74 7.28
CA HIS A 8 -6.56 -1.07 7.28
C HIS A 8 -7.23 -0.64 8.60
N LEU A 9 -7.09 0.64 8.97
CA LEU A 9 -7.76 1.21 10.15
C LEU A 9 -9.31 1.13 10.05
N ASN A 10 -9.84 0.84 8.89
CA ASN A 10 -11.24 0.72 8.51
C ASN A 10 -11.83 -0.70 8.66
N VAL A 11 -11.09 -1.65 9.23
CA VAL A 11 -11.59 -3.01 9.47
C VAL A 11 -12.15 -3.19 10.88
N GLU A 12 -12.89 -4.27 11.09
CA GLU A 12 -13.62 -4.54 12.34
C GLU A 12 -12.69 -4.58 13.57
N GLU A 13 -11.45 -5.04 13.40
CA GLU A 13 -10.46 -5.12 14.47
C GLU A 13 -10.18 -3.77 15.13
N PHE A 14 -10.32 -2.67 14.40
CA PHE A 14 -10.09 -1.32 14.91
C PHE A 14 -11.38 -0.57 15.25
N ALA A 15 -12.56 -1.14 14.98
CA ALA A 15 -13.82 -0.46 15.18
C ALA A 15 -13.99 0.07 16.61
N GLY A 16 -14.23 1.37 16.72
CA GLY A 16 -14.38 2.09 18.00
C GLY A 16 -13.06 2.38 18.74
N ARG A 17 -11.91 2.10 18.11
CA ARG A 17 -10.57 2.40 18.65
C ARG A 17 -9.78 3.36 17.76
N GLU A 18 -10.38 3.90 16.73
CA GLU A 18 -9.69 4.68 15.70
C GLU A 18 -8.99 5.90 16.30
N GLU A 19 -9.64 6.62 17.21
CA GLU A 19 -9.05 7.77 17.89
C GLU A 19 -7.83 7.38 18.75
N GLU A 20 -7.91 6.24 19.47
CA GLU A 20 -6.79 5.71 20.27
C GLU A 20 -5.60 5.33 19.36
N GLU A 21 -5.87 4.64 18.24
CA GLU A 21 -4.85 4.24 17.28
C GLU A 21 -4.17 5.45 16.62
N LEU A 22 -4.95 6.50 16.29
CA LEU A 22 -4.42 7.75 15.73
C LEU A 22 -3.58 8.54 16.74
N ALA A 23 -4.02 8.58 18.02
CA ALA A 23 -3.26 9.22 19.09
C ALA A 23 -1.92 8.51 19.30
N LEU A 24 -1.89 7.18 19.36
CA LEU A 24 -0.66 6.39 19.46
C LEU A 24 0.25 6.60 18.25
N ALA A 25 -0.31 6.66 17.05
CA ALA A 25 0.44 6.94 15.83
C ALA A 25 1.14 8.30 15.90
N ALA A 26 0.43 9.34 16.33
CA ALA A 26 0.98 10.68 16.49
C ALA A 26 2.12 10.72 17.54
N GLU A 27 1.97 10.02 18.67
CA GLU A 27 3.03 9.89 19.69
C GLU A 27 4.31 9.25 19.13
N MET A 28 4.18 8.31 18.19
CA MET A 28 5.30 7.65 17.53
C MET A 28 5.80 8.39 16.27
N GLY A 29 5.25 9.57 15.98
CA GLY A 29 5.65 10.41 14.85
C GLY A 29 5.03 10.02 13.51
N VAL A 30 4.04 9.12 13.49
CA VAL A 30 3.25 8.75 12.32
C VAL A 30 2.05 9.71 12.25
N THR A 31 2.12 10.66 11.32
CA THR A 31 1.19 11.80 11.29
C THR A 31 0.28 11.83 10.08
N ARG A 32 0.50 10.94 9.11
CA ARG A 32 -0.37 10.74 7.95
C ARG A 32 -0.50 9.25 7.65
N MET A 33 -1.68 8.83 7.20
CA MET A 33 -1.97 7.44 6.89
C MET A 33 -2.84 7.35 5.65
N ASN A 34 -2.58 6.34 4.83
CA ASN A 34 -3.42 5.97 3.70
C ASN A 34 -4.19 4.70 4.04
N ILE A 35 -5.52 4.82 4.17
CA ILE A 35 -6.42 3.73 4.53
C ILE A 35 -6.87 3.02 3.26
N VAL A 36 -6.87 1.69 3.28
CA VAL A 36 -7.16 0.88 2.10
C VAL A 36 -8.52 0.20 2.21
N GLY A 37 -9.42 0.56 1.28
CA GLY A 37 -10.71 -0.10 1.09
C GLY A 37 -10.64 -1.04 -0.11
N PHE A 38 -11.02 -2.31 0.08
CA PHE A 38 -10.82 -3.39 -0.87
C PHE A 38 -12.10 -4.16 -1.24
N ASP A 39 -13.20 -3.84 -0.58
CA ASP A 39 -14.57 -4.27 -0.83
C ASP A 39 -15.56 -3.17 -0.41
N THR A 40 -16.85 -3.36 -0.64
CA THR A 40 -17.85 -2.32 -0.35
C THR A 40 -17.82 -1.84 1.12
N PRO A 41 -17.87 -2.71 2.14
CA PRO A 41 -17.88 -2.24 3.54
C PRO A 41 -16.61 -1.47 3.91
N THR A 42 -15.44 -1.96 3.51
CA THR A 42 -14.17 -1.33 3.86
C THR A 42 -13.93 -0.02 3.10
N ILE A 43 -14.42 0.10 1.86
CA ILE A 43 -14.40 1.35 1.09
C ILE A 43 -15.27 2.41 1.76
N GLU A 44 -16.53 2.09 2.11
CA GLU A 44 -17.43 3.03 2.78
C GLU A 44 -16.81 3.52 4.09
N ARG A 45 -16.29 2.59 4.91
CA ARG A 45 -15.66 2.96 6.19
C ARG A 45 -14.39 3.79 6.00
N ALA A 46 -13.57 3.49 4.99
CA ALA A 46 -12.38 4.29 4.70
C ALA A 46 -12.76 5.75 4.38
N LEU A 47 -13.77 5.95 3.53
CA LEU A 47 -14.21 7.30 3.17
C LEU A 47 -14.79 8.06 4.36
N GLU A 48 -15.64 7.43 5.19
CA GLU A 48 -16.12 8.02 6.44
C GLU A 48 -14.98 8.50 7.34
N LEU A 49 -13.96 7.66 7.54
CA LEU A 49 -12.80 8.02 8.38
C LEU A 49 -11.98 9.16 7.77
N THR A 50 -11.85 9.23 6.45
CA THR A 50 -11.15 10.35 5.80
C THR A 50 -11.91 11.67 5.88
N ASP A 51 -13.24 11.64 6.01
CA ASP A 51 -14.06 12.82 6.26
C ASP A 51 -13.94 13.29 7.72
N GLU A 52 -13.76 12.35 8.64
CA GLU A 52 -13.69 12.63 10.08
C GLU A 52 -12.29 13.10 10.50
N TYR A 53 -11.22 12.52 9.91
CA TYR A 53 -9.83 12.78 10.31
C TYR A 53 -9.00 13.36 9.16
N GLU A 54 -8.53 14.60 9.34
CA GLU A 54 -7.81 15.34 8.29
C GLU A 54 -6.51 14.66 7.81
N GLN A 55 -5.81 13.95 8.70
CA GLN A 55 -4.56 13.26 8.42
C GLN A 55 -4.71 11.96 7.62
N LEU A 56 -5.95 11.52 7.36
CA LEU A 56 -6.25 10.30 6.64
C LEU A 56 -6.51 10.57 5.15
N TYR A 57 -6.03 9.67 4.33
CA TYR A 57 -6.27 9.55 2.88
C TYR A 57 -6.78 8.15 2.59
N ALA A 58 -7.31 7.91 1.40
CA ALA A 58 -7.81 6.60 1.02
C ALA A 58 -7.23 6.11 -0.31
N THR A 59 -6.95 4.81 -0.35
CA THR A 59 -6.81 4.02 -1.56
C THR A 59 -8.01 3.11 -1.64
N ILE A 60 -8.72 3.09 -2.76
CA ILE A 60 -9.87 2.22 -2.95
C ILE A 60 -9.79 1.45 -4.26
N GLY A 61 -10.19 0.20 -4.23
CA GLY A 61 -10.18 -0.70 -5.36
C GLY A 61 -10.86 -2.03 -5.04
N TRP A 62 -10.70 -3.01 -5.92
CA TRP A 62 -11.29 -4.33 -5.76
C TRP A 62 -10.19 -5.38 -5.68
N HIS A 63 -10.03 -5.95 -4.50
CA HIS A 63 -8.95 -6.87 -4.18
C HIS A 63 -9.03 -8.17 -5.01
N PRO A 64 -7.91 -8.82 -5.36
CA PRO A 64 -7.94 -10.08 -6.12
C PRO A 64 -8.76 -11.19 -5.47
N THR A 65 -8.88 -11.23 -4.14
CA THR A 65 -9.76 -12.19 -3.46
C THR A 65 -11.24 -11.93 -3.72
N GLU A 66 -11.61 -10.72 -4.11
CA GLU A 66 -12.96 -10.30 -4.45
C GLU A 66 -13.22 -10.29 -5.97
N ALA A 67 -12.23 -10.65 -6.79
CA ALA A 67 -12.30 -10.56 -8.25
C ALA A 67 -13.51 -11.28 -8.86
N GLY A 68 -13.96 -12.38 -8.24
CA GLY A 68 -15.14 -13.13 -8.68
C GLY A 68 -16.46 -12.37 -8.58
N THR A 69 -16.49 -11.27 -7.84
CA THR A 69 -17.67 -10.41 -7.66
C THR A 69 -17.60 -9.11 -8.46
N TYR A 70 -16.53 -8.90 -9.24
CA TYR A 70 -16.36 -7.69 -10.04
C TYR A 70 -17.34 -7.68 -11.23
N THR A 71 -18.25 -6.73 -11.24
CA THR A 71 -19.28 -6.55 -12.26
C THR A 71 -19.29 -5.10 -12.75
N ASP A 72 -20.06 -4.80 -13.78
CA ASP A 72 -20.25 -3.43 -14.29
C ASP A 72 -20.82 -2.51 -13.20
N GLU A 73 -21.67 -3.03 -12.31
CA GLU A 73 -22.23 -2.28 -11.18
C GLU A 73 -21.16 -1.96 -10.14
N VAL A 74 -20.25 -2.91 -9.86
CA VAL A 74 -19.10 -2.69 -8.97
C VAL A 74 -18.15 -1.66 -9.58
N GLU A 75 -17.87 -1.74 -10.87
CA GLU A 75 -17.04 -0.74 -11.54
C GLU A 75 -17.67 0.65 -11.48
N ALA A 76 -18.97 0.78 -11.76
CA ALA A 76 -19.69 2.05 -11.65
C ALA A 76 -19.64 2.62 -10.23
N TYR A 77 -19.79 1.76 -9.21
CA TYR A 77 -19.63 2.12 -7.80
C TYR A 77 -18.22 2.64 -7.51
N LEU A 78 -17.17 1.90 -7.92
CA LEU A 78 -15.79 2.33 -7.74
C LEU A 78 -15.52 3.69 -8.42
N LEU A 79 -15.98 3.87 -9.67
CA LEU A 79 -15.80 5.12 -10.40
C LEU A 79 -16.46 6.33 -9.71
N GLU A 80 -17.55 6.11 -8.99
CA GLU A 80 -18.17 7.15 -8.17
C GLU A 80 -17.32 7.46 -6.93
N LYS A 81 -16.91 6.43 -6.19
CA LYS A 81 -16.12 6.59 -4.95
C LYS A 81 -14.72 7.15 -5.19
N LEU A 82 -14.11 6.82 -6.32
CA LEU A 82 -12.79 7.36 -6.73
C LEU A 82 -12.78 8.88 -6.98
N LYS A 83 -13.95 9.54 -7.05
CA LYS A 83 -14.05 11.00 -7.13
C LYS A 83 -13.91 11.70 -5.77
N HIS A 84 -13.90 10.96 -4.67
CA HIS A 84 -13.79 11.53 -3.35
C HIS A 84 -12.44 12.28 -3.19
N PRO A 85 -12.41 13.51 -2.66
CA PRO A 85 -11.21 14.37 -2.67
C PRO A 85 -10.04 13.82 -1.84
N LYS A 86 -10.31 12.90 -0.92
CA LYS A 86 -9.29 12.24 -0.10
C LYS A 86 -8.80 10.91 -0.69
N VAL A 87 -9.36 10.46 -1.81
CA VAL A 87 -8.85 9.28 -2.52
C VAL A 87 -7.63 9.67 -3.33
N VAL A 88 -6.51 9.01 -3.05
CA VAL A 88 -5.18 9.33 -3.60
C VAL A 88 -4.62 8.25 -4.52
N ALA A 89 -5.21 7.06 -4.52
CA ALA A 89 -4.79 5.94 -5.38
C ALA A 89 -5.96 4.98 -5.66
N LEU A 90 -5.84 4.21 -6.74
CA LEU A 90 -6.69 3.07 -7.03
C LEU A 90 -6.00 1.78 -6.56
N GLY A 91 -6.63 1.04 -5.69
CA GLY A 91 -6.11 -0.20 -5.10
C GLY A 91 -6.91 -0.59 -3.85
N GLU A 92 -6.66 -1.69 -3.31
CA GLU A 92 -5.63 -2.68 -3.57
C GLU A 92 -6.07 -3.60 -4.72
N ILE A 93 -5.27 -3.70 -5.76
CA ILE A 93 -5.53 -4.51 -6.95
C ILE A 93 -4.38 -5.49 -7.17
N GLY A 94 -4.58 -6.52 -7.96
CA GLY A 94 -3.47 -7.43 -8.27
C GLY A 94 -3.87 -8.90 -8.33
N LEU A 95 -2.97 -9.76 -7.82
CA LEU A 95 -3.11 -11.21 -7.88
C LEU A 95 -2.83 -11.86 -6.51
N ASP A 96 -3.68 -12.82 -6.12
CA ASP A 96 -3.48 -13.65 -4.95
C ASP A 96 -3.70 -15.12 -5.31
N TYR A 97 -2.59 -15.86 -5.46
CA TYR A 97 -2.63 -17.29 -5.79
C TYR A 97 -2.55 -18.18 -4.55
N HIS A 98 -2.51 -17.57 -3.37
CA HIS A 98 -2.56 -18.29 -2.10
C HIS A 98 -4.00 -18.68 -1.73
N TRP A 99 -4.91 -17.70 -1.69
CA TRP A 99 -6.29 -17.92 -1.29
C TRP A 99 -7.19 -18.47 -2.40
N MET A 100 -6.89 -18.14 -3.66
CA MET A 100 -7.60 -18.64 -4.85
C MET A 100 -9.13 -18.60 -4.74
N THR A 101 -9.68 -17.53 -4.19
CA THR A 101 -11.13 -17.30 -4.08
C THR A 101 -11.80 -17.03 -5.44
N ALA A 102 -11.01 -16.64 -6.43
CA ALA A 102 -11.38 -16.52 -7.83
C ALA A 102 -10.34 -17.20 -8.72
N PRO A 103 -10.72 -17.75 -9.89
CA PRO A 103 -9.77 -18.31 -10.87
C PRO A 103 -8.73 -17.29 -11.30
N LYS A 104 -7.52 -17.74 -11.67
CA LYS A 104 -6.41 -16.89 -12.11
C LYS A 104 -6.83 -15.94 -13.24
N GLU A 105 -7.49 -16.48 -14.25
CA GLU A 105 -7.94 -15.72 -15.43
C GLU A 105 -8.89 -14.58 -15.06
N VAL A 106 -9.75 -14.79 -14.05
CA VAL A 106 -10.66 -13.76 -13.53
C VAL A 106 -9.88 -12.69 -12.78
N GLN A 107 -8.94 -13.10 -11.90
CA GLN A 107 -8.07 -12.15 -11.20
C GLN A 107 -7.26 -11.30 -12.17
N GLU A 108 -6.65 -11.91 -13.19
CA GLU A 108 -5.87 -11.21 -14.23
C GLU A 108 -6.72 -10.21 -15.01
N GLN A 109 -7.95 -10.57 -15.42
CA GLN A 109 -8.85 -9.67 -16.14
C GLN A 109 -9.22 -8.46 -15.28
N VAL A 110 -9.59 -8.67 -14.03
CA VAL A 110 -9.96 -7.60 -13.10
C VAL A 110 -8.76 -6.71 -12.78
N PHE A 111 -7.58 -7.29 -12.62
CA PHE A 111 -6.34 -6.53 -12.42
C PHE A 111 -6.02 -5.62 -13.62
N ARG A 112 -6.02 -6.16 -14.84
CA ARG A 112 -5.82 -5.39 -16.08
C ARG A 112 -6.84 -4.26 -16.20
N ARG A 113 -8.13 -4.55 -15.93
CA ARG A 113 -9.18 -3.53 -16.01
C ARG A 113 -8.93 -2.38 -15.04
N GLN A 114 -8.58 -2.69 -13.82
CA GLN A 114 -8.33 -1.66 -12.80
C GLN A 114 -7.04 -0.84 -13.07
N ILE A 115 -5.99 -1.45 -13.66
CA ILE A 115 -4.85 -0.67 -14.16
C ILE A 115 -5.28 0.33 -15.23
N GLN A 116 -6.15 -0.04 -16.17
CA GLN A 116 -6.67 0.91 -17.16
C GLN A 116 -7.46 2.04 -16.50
N LEU A 117 -8.35 1.72 -15.54
CA LEU A 117 -9.09 2.74 -14.80
C LEU A 117 -8.17 3.73 -14.08
N SER A 118 -7.08 3.25 -13.47
CA SER A 118 -6.12 4.14 -12.79
C SER A 118 -5.48 5.14 -13.77
N LYS A 119 -5.16 4.69 -14.98
CA LYS A 119 -4.61 5.55 -16.04
C LYS A 119 -5.64 6.57 -16.54
N ASP A 120 -6.88 6.13 -16.77
CA ASP A 120 -7.98 6.99 -17.24
C ASP A 120 -8.29 8.09 -16.22
N LEU A 121 -8.17 7.78 -14.91
CA LEU A 121 -8.40 8.70 -13.81
C LEU A 121 -7.16 9.50 -13.40
N ASN A 122 -5.99 9.23 -14.01
CA ASN A 122 -4.71 9.81 -13.64
C ASN A 122 -4.38 9.64 -12.14
N LEU A 123 -4.65 8.45 -11.61
CA LEU A 123 -4.30 8.03 -10.25
C LEU A 123 -3.16 7.01 -10.28
N PRO A 124 -2.28 6.96 -9.27
CA PRO A 124 -1.39 5.83 -9.08
C PRO A 124 -2.21 4.61 -8.70
N PHE A 125 -1.67 3.40 -8.91
CA PHE A 125 -2.31 2.18 -8.45
C PHE A 125 -1.46 1.43 -7.43
N VAL A 126 -2.12 0.75 -6.48
CA VAL A 126 -1.48 -0.01 -5.40
C VAL A 126 -1.71 -1.50 -5.62
N VAL A 127 -0.62 -2.26 -5.67
CA VAL A 127 -0.61 -3.66 -6.08
C VAL A 127 -0.36 -4.60 -4.92
N HIS A 128 -1.31 -5.52 -4.75
CA HIS A 128 -1.15 -6.75 -3.98
C HIS A 128 -0.61 -7.86 -4.89
N THR A 129 0.39 -8.59 -4.41
CA THR A 129 0.84 -9.82 -5.08
C THR A 129 1.23 -10.87 -4.04
N ARG A 130 0.61 -12.04 -4.13
CA ARG A 130 0.92 -13.17 -3.26
C ARG A 130 1.00 -14.46 -4.07
N ASP A 131 2.18 -15.10 -4.04
CA ASP A 131 2.50 -16.30 -4.84
C ASP A 131 2.27 -16.09 -6.36
N ALA A 132 2.40 -14.84 -6.85
CA ALA A 132 2.03 -14.41 -8.21
C ALA A 132 2.98 -13.35 -8.80
N LEU A 133 4.23 -13.25 -8.31
CA LEU A 133 5.12 -12.13 -8.61
C LEU A 133 5.44 -12.01 -10.10
N GLU A 134 5.70 -13.13 -10.79
CA GLU A 134 6.01 -13.16 -12.21
C GLU A 134 4.81 -12.72 -13.08
N ASP A 135 3.63 -13.29 -12.83
CA ASP A 135 2.41 -12.93 -13.56
C ASP A 135 2.02 -11.46 -13.29
N THR A 136 2.21 -10.97 -12.06
CA THR A 136 2.02 -9.56 -11.71
C THR A 136 2.94 -8.66 -12.52
N TYR A 137 4.22 -9.02 -12.65
CA TYR A 137 5.19 -8.27 -13.45
C TYR A 137 4.79 -8.23 -14.93
N GLU A 138 4.47 -9.39 -15.53
CA GLU A 138 4.10 -9.46 -16.95
C GLU A 138 2.82 -8.69 -17.25
N ILE A 139 1.84 -8.67 -16.33
CA ILE A 139 0.63 -7.87 -16.48
C ILE A 139 0.95 -6.38 -16.43
N ILE A 140 1.69 -5.91 -15.44
CA ILE A 140 2.06 -4.49 -15.32
C ILE A 140 2.88 -4.05 -16.54
N LYS A 141 3.82 -4.89 -16.99
CA LYS A 141 4.64 -4.63 -18.19
C LYS A 141 3.79 -4.52 -19.44
N SER A 142 2.82 -5.39 -19.63
CA SER A 142 1.95 -5.39 -20.81
C SER A 142 0.95 -4.24 -20.81
N GLU A 143 0.36 -3.90 -19.65
CA GLU A 143 -0.60 -2.81 -19.52
C GLU A 143 0.09 -1.43 -19.49
N GLY A 144 1.32 -1.38 -19.02
CA GLY A 144 2.05 -0.15 -18.77
C GLY A 144 1.59 0.59 -17.50
N VAL A 145 2.51 1.36 -16.96
CA VAL A 145 2.27 2.21 -15.79
C VAL A 145 1.93 3.61 -16.25
N GLY A 146 0.88 4.21 -15.70
CA GLY A 146 0.47 5.58 -16.00
C GLY A 146 1.46 6.64 -15.46
N PRO A 147 1.29 7.91 -15.81
CA PRO A 147 2.22 8.99 -15.43
C PRO A 147 2.31 9.20 -13.91
N ARG A 148 1.32 8.74 -13.16
CA ARG A 148 1.31 8.81 -11.69
C ARG A 148 2.06 7.67 -11.02
N GLY A 149 2.55 6.68 -11.80
CA GLY A 149 3.25 5.52 -11.25
C GLY A 149 2.33 4.49 -10.61
N GLY A 150 2.95 3.59 -9.85
CA GLY A 150 2.27 2.59 -9.05
C GLY A 150 3.11 2.19 -7.84
N ILE A 151 2.51 1.46 -6.92
CA ILE A 151 3.14 1.01 -5.68
C ILE A 151 3.03 -0.51 -5.58
N MET A 152 4.15 -1.18 -5.38
CA MET A 152 4.17 -2.57 -4.94
C MET A 152 4.04 -2.58 -3.42
N HIS A 153 2.84 -2.83 -2.92
CA HIS A 153 2.50 -2.90 -1.50
C HIS A 153 3.14 -4.13 -0.86
N SER A 154 3.59 -3.98 0.39
CA SER A 154 4.15 -5.07 1.22
C SER A 154 5.10 -6.01 0.45
N PHE A 155 6.05 -5.39 -0.25
CA PHE A 155 6.92 -6.10 -1.18
C PHE A 155 7.69 -7.24 -0.48
N SER A 156 7.64 -8.42 -1.08
CA SER A 156 8.22 -9.65 -0.53
C SER A 156 9.18 -10.39 -1.50
N GLY A 157 9.60 -9.73 -2.59
CA GLY A 157 10.54 -10.26 -3.57
C GLY A 157 12.01 -9.97 -3.25
N SER A 158 12.89 -10.41 -4.14
CA SER A 158 14.32 -10.08 -4.11
C SER A 158 14.62 -8.68 -4.65
N LEU A 159 15.87 -8.21 -4.47
CA LEU A 159 16.35 -6.97 -5.08
C LEU A 159 16.17 -6.98 -6.60
N GLU A 160 16.50 -8.09 -7.28
CA GLU A 160 16.32 -8.21 -8.74
C GLU A 160 14.86 -7.96 -9.16
N TRP A 161 13.89 -8.52 -8.44
CA TRP A 161 12.48 -8.27 -8.72
C TRP A 161 12.08 -6.83 -8.42
N ALA A 162 12.58 -6.26 -7.33
CA ALA A 162 12.31 -4.88 -6.99
C ALA A 162 12.82 -3.91 -8.07
N GLU A 163 14.04 -4.12 -8.57
CA GLU A 163 14.63 -3.35 -9.68
C GLU A 163 13.79 -3.46 -10.95
N LYS A 164 13.35 -4.66 -11.33
CA LYS A 164 12.46 -4.87 -12.48
C LYS A 164 11.15 -4.07 -12.36
N PHE A 165 10.51 -4.05 -11.20
CA PHE A 165 9.31 -3.24 -10.97
C PHE A 165 9.61 -1.74 -11.02
N VAL A 166 10.74 -1.30 -10.46
CA VAL A 166 11.17 0.11 -10.53
C VAL A 166 11.41 0.55 -11.97
N GLU A 167 12.00 -0.29 -12.82
CA GLU A 167 12.18 -0.01 -14.24
C GLU A 167 10.84 0.17 -14.98
N LEU A 168 9.78 -0.51 -14.56
CA LEU A 168 8.43 -0.30 -15.09
C LEU A 168 7.77 1.01 -14.60
N GLY A 169 8.36 1.70 -13.63
CA GLY A 169 7.80 2.93 -13.04
C GLY A 169 7.09 2.72 -11.69
N MET A 170 7.27 1.55 -11.06
CA MET A 170 6.72 1.27 -9.74
C MET A 170 7.61 1.81 -8.62
N THR A 171 7.01 2.08 -7.48
CA THR A 171 7.67 2.37 -6.19
C THR A 171 7.46 1.19 -5.26
N ILE A 172 8.45 0.86 -4.45
CA ILE A 172 8.45 -0.32 -3.59
C ILE A 172 8.14 0.07 -2.15
N SER A 173 7.10 -0.51 -1.58
CA SER A 173 6.70 -0.26 -0.19
C SER A 173 7.08 -1.44 0.71
N PHE A 174 7.69 -1.13 1.85
CA PHE A 174 8.15 -2.11 2.83
C PHE A 174 7.28 -2.07 4.09
N SER A 175 6.73 -3.23 4.45
CA SER A 175 5.94 -3.45 5.66
C SER A 175 6.79 -4.06 6.79
N GLY A 176 6.16 -4.40 7.90
CA GLY A 176 6.80 -5.03 9.06
C GLY A 176 7.63 -6.26 8.75
N VAL A 177 7.37 -6.93 7.63
CA VAL A 177 8.11 -8.12 7.18
C VAL A 177 9.62 -7.83 7.00
N VAL A 178 10.00 -6.62 6.59
CA VAL A 178 11.42 -6.24 6.42
C VAL A 178 12.22 -6.41 7.71
N THR A 179 11.57 -6.32 8.87
CA THR A 179 12.22 -6.47 10.19
C THR A 179 12.44 -7.93 10.60
N PHE A 180 11.91 -8.90 9.84
CA PHE A 180 11.99 -10.32 10.23
C PHE A 180 13.37 -10.89 9.95
N LYS A 181 13.90 -11.65 10.90
CA LYS A 181 15.27 -12.20 10.83
C LYS A 181 15.61 -12.97 9.56
N LYS A 182 14.62 -13.63 8.95
CA LYS A 182 14.79 -14.45 7.74
C LYS A 182 14.46 -13.72 6.44
N ALA A 183 14.05 -12.45 6.50
CA ALA A 183 13.67 -11.66 5.33
C ALA A 183 14.88 -11.02 4.62
N THR A 184 15.96 -11.78 4.42
CA THR A 184 17.23 -11.28 3.90
C THR A 184 17.13 -10.63 2.53
N ASP A 185 16.33 -11.20 1.63
CA ASP A 185 16.14 -10.67 0.27
C ASP A 185 15.40 -9.33 0.28
N ILE A 186 14.38 -9.23 1.14
CA ILE A 186 13.61 -7.98 1.33
C ILE A 186 14.50 -6.91 1.97
N GLN A 187 15.35 -7.29 2.94
CA GLN A 187 16.32 -6.40 3.57
C GLN A 187 17.37 -5.90 2.59
N GLU A 188 17.83 -6.75 1.68
CA GLU A 188 18.74 -6.34 0.61
C GLU A 188 18.06 -5.33 -0.32
N ALA A 189 16.83 -5.58 -0.76
CA ALA A 189 16.06 -4.64 -1.55
C ALA A 189 15.86 -3.30 -0.82
N ALA A 190 15.48 -3.34 0.47
CA ALA A 190 15.32 -2.14 1.28
C ALA A 190 16.62 -1.34 1.46
N ARG A 191 17.78 -2.01 1.46
CA ARG A 191 19.10 -1.38 1.59
C ARG A 191 19.60 -0.77 0.28
N GLU A 192 19.41 -1.46 -0.86
CA GLU A 192 20.10 -1.13 -2.11
C GLU A 192 19.28 -0.28 -3.08
N LEU A 193 17.93 -0.33 -3.02
CA LEU A 193 17.09 0.46 -3.93
C LEU A 193 17.33 1.97 -3.80
N PRO A 194 17.20 2.75 -4.90
CA PRO A 194 17.24 4.21 -4.84
C PRO A 194 16.26 4.76 -3.80
N LEU A 195 16.69 5.72 -3.00
CA LEU A 195 15.91 6.29 -1.90
C LEU A 195 14.58 6.92 -2.37
N ASP A 196 14.53 7.44 -3.59
CA ASP A 196 13.32 8.02 -4.19
C ASP A 196 12.32 6.98 -4.70
N LYS A 197 12.65 5.69 -4.57
CA LYS A 197 11.83 4.54 -5.01
C LYS A 197 11.31 3.68 -3.87
N ILE A 198 11.46 4.12 -2.62
CA ILE A 198 11.00 3.35 -1.46
C ILE A 198 9.92 4.09 -0.68
N LEU A 199 8.98 3.32 -0.14
CA LEU A 199 7.94 3.72 0.79
C LEU A 199 7.96 2.82 2.01
N VAL A 200 7.26 3.23 3.06
CA VAL A 200 7.07 2.46 4.29
C VAL A 200 5.59 2.39 4.65
N GLU A 201 5.20 1.27 5.22
CA GLU A 201 3.83 1.00 5.59
C GLU A 201 3.73 0.02 6.76
N THR A 202 2.53 -0.23 7.26
CA THR A 202 2.28 -1.26 8.26
C THR A 202 1.55 -2.47 7.73
N ASP A 203 0.55 -2.30 6.87
CA ASP A 203 -0.46 -3.31 6.57
C ASP A 203 -1.24 -3.75 7.83
N ALA A 204 -1.38 -2.83 8.80
CA ALA A 204 -2.09 -3.12 10.05
C ALA A 204 -3.57 -3.45 9.79
N PRO A 205 -4.13 -4.47 10.48
CA PRO A 205 -3.67 -5.15 11.69
C PRO A 205 -2.69 -6.32 11.47
N TYR A 206 -2.24 -6.56 10.24
CA TYR A 206 -1.38 -7.69 9.86
C TYR A 206 0.11 -7.33 9.96
N LEU A 207 0.98 -8.33 9.87
CA LEU A 207 2.43 -8.21 9.64
C LEU A 207 3.18 -7.34 10.68
N ALA A 208 2.82 -7.42 11.96
CA ALA A 208 3.47 -6.64 13.03
C ALA A 208 5.00 -6.78 12.99
N PRO A 209 5.74 -5.63 12.96
CA PRO A 209 7.20 -5.64 12.92
C PRO A 209 7.81 -6.12 14.22
N VAL A 210 9.11 -6.49 14.19
CA VAL A 210 9.90 -6.62 15.41
C VAL A 210 10.06 -5.22 16.05
N PRO A 211 9.86 -5.05 17.38
CA PRO A 211 9.72 -6.08 18.42
C PRO A 211 8.28 -6.52 18.72
N LYS A 212 7.30 -6.15 17.90
CA LYS A 212 5.86 -6.39 18.13
C LYS A 212 5.35 -7.67 17.46
N ARG A 213 6.21 -8.42 16.80
CA ARG A 213 5.84 -9.65 16.08
C ARG A 213 5.00 -10.60 16.91
N GLY A 214 3.94 -11.17 16.29
CA GLY A 214 3.00 -12.07 16.97
C GLY A 214 1.89 -11.37 17.75
N ARG A 215 1.82 -10.04 17.67
CA ARG A 215 0.73 -9.21 18.21
C ARG A 215 -0.05 -8.57 17.07
N GLU A 216 -1.21 -7.99 17.36
CA GLU A 216 -1.93 -7.11 16.44
C GLU A 216 -1.01 -5.96 16.03
N ASN A 217 -0.91 -5.73 14.72
CA ASN A 217 -0.15 -4.59 14.20
C ASN A 217 -0.98 -3.31 14.34
N LYS A 218 -0.29 -2.16 14.37
CA LYS A 218 -0.88 -0.83 14.53
C LYS A 218 -0.21 0.13 13.57
N THR A 219 -0.94 1.10 13.04
CA THR A 219 -0.36 2.12 12.16
C THR A 219 0.81 2.87 12.81
N ALA A 220 0.80 3.04 14.12
CA ALA A 220 1.92 3.57 14.89
C ALA A 220 3.24 2.80 14.68
N TYR A 221 3.17 1.52 14.36
CA TYR A 221 4.34 0.66 14.22
C TYR A 221 5.09 0.82 12.90
N THR A 222 4.61 1.67 11.98
CA THR A 222 5.41 2.16 10.84
C THR A 222 6.74 2.73 11.33
N ARG A 223 6.78 3.31 12.53
CA ARG A 223 7.99 3.81 13.15
C ARG A 223 9.09 2.75 13.24
N TYR A 224 8.75 1.51 13.63
CA TYR A 224 9.72 0.42 13.69
C TYR A 224 10.24 -0.01 12.33
N VAL A 225 9.42 0.09 11.29
CA VAL A 225 9.84 -0.17 9.90
C VAL A 225 10.85 0.89 9.45
N VAL A 226 10.57 2.17 9.72
CA VAL A 226 11.48 3.28 9.41
C VAL A 226 12.78 3.14 10.17
N ASP A 227 12.74 2.89 11.50
CA ASP A 227 13.93 2.73 12.33
C ASP A 227 14.82 1.60 11.79
N PHE A 228 14.23 0.47 11.42
CA PHE A 228 14.95 -0.70 10.92
C PHE A 228 15.64 -0.42 9.56
N ILE A 229 14.91 0.20 8.60
CA ILE A 229 15.49 0.50 7.29
C ILE A 229 16.54 1.61 7.40
N ALA A 230 16.35 2.60 8.27
CA ALA A 230 17.34 3.64 8.53
C ALA A 230 18.65 3.02 9.05
N ASP A 231 18.57 2.09 10.01
CA ASP A 231 19.73 1.35 10.54
C ASP A 231 20.43 0.54 9.43
N LEU A 232 19.67 -0.19 8.59
CA LEU A 232 20.23 -0.93 7.45
C LEU A 232 21.01 -0.04 6.47
N ARG A 233 20.62 1.21 6.34
CA ARG A 233 21.21 2.20 5.41
C ARG A 233 22.25 3.10 6.06
N GLY A 234 22.47 2.98 7.38
CA GLY A 234 23.36 3.87 8.12
C GLY A 234 22.88 5.33 8.14
N MET A 235 21.57 5.52 8.13
CA MET A 235 20.89 6.82 8.18
C MET A 235 20.21 7.03 9.52
N THR A 236 19.85 8.27 9.85
CA THR A 236 18.97 8.53 10.97
C THR A 236 17.50 8.22 10.60
N THR A 237 16.69 7.90 11.60
CA THR A 237 15.24 7.71 11.43
C THR A 237 14.60 8.93 10.80
N GLU A 238 15.00 10.13 11.22
CA GLU A 238 14.47 11.41 10.75
C GLU A 238 14.75 11.64 9.27
N GLU A 239 15.96 11.32 8.80
CA GLU A 239 16.33 11.42 7.39
C GLU A 239 15.50 10.47 6.53
N LEU A 240 15.40 9.20 6.92
CA LEU A 240 14.61 8.23 6.15
C LEU A 240 13.11 8.57 6.18
N ALA A 241 12.57 8.96 7.33
CA ALA A 241 11.19 9.39 7.46
C ALA A 241 10.87 10.58 6.54
N ALA A 242 11.75 11.57 6.47
CA ALA A 242 11.57 12.73 5.59
C ALA A 242 11.55 12.31 4.11
N ILE A 243 12.46 11.43 3.69
CA ILE A 243 12.55 10.95 2.31
C ILE A 243 11.32 10.13 1.93
N THR A 244 10.93 9.14 2.74
CA THR A 244 9.79 8.28 2.44
C THR A 244 8.46 9.03 2.49
N THR A 245 8.33 10.03 3.37
CA THR A 245 7.16 10.91 3.40
C THR A 245 7.09 11.76 2.13
N ALA A 246 8.19 12.38 1.69
CA ALA A 246 8.23 13.14 0.44
C ALA A 246 7.92 12.25 -0.79
N ASN A 247 8.38 11.00 -0.80
CA ASN A 247 8.03 10.04 -1.83
C ASN A 247 6.52 9.74 -1.85
N ALA A 248 5.92 9.54 -0.67
CA ALA A 248 4.49 9.31 -0.54
C ALA A 248 3.67 10.52 -1.01
N GLU A 249 4.05 11.72 -0.58
CA GLU A 249 3.40 12.97 -1.02
C GLU A 249 3.46 13.13 -2.54
N ARG A 250 4.60 12.86 -3.15
CA ARG A 250 4.79 12.94 -4.61
C ARG A 250 3.91 11.94 -5.36
N ILE A 251 3.92 10.66 -4.98
CA ILE A 251 3.14 9.64 -5.69
C ILE A 251 1.64 9.85 -5.51
N PHE A 252 1.19 10.26 -4.33
CA PHE A 252 -0.21 10.53 -4.02
C PHE A 252 -0.67 11.95 -4.48
N GLY A 253 0.24 12.78 -5.01
CA GLY A 253 -0.09 14.13 -5.50
C GLY A 253 -0.45 15.12 -4.40
N LEU A 254 0.19 15.00 -3.25
CA LEU A 254 -0.02 15.84 -2.08
C LEU A 254 1.04 16.93 -1.91
N ASP A 255 2.10 16.88 -2.71
CA ASP A 255 3.25 17.80 -2.68
C ASP A 255 2.97 19.19 -3.28
N SER A 256 1.84 19.36 -3.95
CA SER A 256 1.45 20.59 -4.66
C SER A 256 0.38 21.44 -3.95
N LYS A 257 0.13 21.16 -2.65
CA LYS A 257 -0.92 21.87 -1.88
C LYS A 257 -0.34 22.74 -0.78
#